data_93a83b92cdc1c47cdce2e60b3690aef2
#
_entry.id   93a83b92cdc1c47cdce2e60b3690aef2
#
_cell.length_a   1.000
_cell.length_b   1.000
_cell.length_c   1.000
_cell.angle_alpha   90.00
_cell.angle_beta   90.00
_cell.angle_gamma   90.00
#
_symmetry.space_group_name_H-M   'P 1'
#
loop_
_entity.id
_entity.type
_entity.pdbx_description
1 polymer ?
#
loop_
_entity_poly.entity_id
_entity_poly.type
_entity_poly.pdbx_seq_one_letter_code
_entity_poly.pdbx_strand_id
1 'polypeptide(L)'
;MTRFPPIPDADLDEDQQRMSERATHTGPYPAFLRAPRLWEALQHVRVYLAKESVLDARLREVIILATARHWRCTSAFASHRGLAIKAGLDEALVTALAANETELAGLDSREDAALLLVRTLLAQGGVDDSQHAAALELLGERALVELVGLTGFFTTICLTINLAGVHAEAPFAGAPGTYSASGHNPDD
;
A
#
# COMPACT_ATOMS: atom_id res chain seq x y z
N MET A 1 9.07 -17.16 -7.67
CA MET A 1 10.41 -16.76 -8.17
C MET A 1 10.26 -15.32 -8.67
N THR A 2 11.10 -14.36 -8.23
CA THR A 2 10.98 -12.97 -8.69
C THR A 2 11.36 -12.83 -10.17
N ARG A 3 10.72 -11.89 -10.88
CA ARG A 3 11.06 -11.52 -12.28
C ARG A 3 12.35 -10.68 -12.37
N PHE A 4 12.84 -10.20 -11.22
CA PHE A 4 14.11 -9.49 -11.11
C PHE A 4 15.13 -10.41 -10.40
N PRO A 5 15.98 -11.14 -11.15
CA PRO A 5 16.97 -12.01 -10.56
C PRO A 5 17.97 -11.21 -9.73
N PRO A 6 18.63 -11.81 -8.74
CA PRO A 6 19.71 -11.14 -8.00
C PRO A 6 20.78 -10.60 -8.96
N ILE A 7 21.31 -9.43 -8.64
CA ILE A 7 22.51 -8.90 -9.29
C ILE A 7 23.68 -9.41 -8.45
N PRO A 8 24.71 -10.06 -9.06
CA PRO A 8 25.91 -10.43 -8.32
C PRO A 8 26.57 -9.19 -7.68
N ASP A 9 27.13 -9.34 -6.49
CA ASP A 9 27.74 -8.22 -5.77
C ASP A 9 28.85 -7.54 -6.57
N ALA A 10 29.58 -8.31 -7.39
CA ALA A 10 30.62 -7.78 -8.26
C ALA A 10 30.13 -6.92 -9.42
N ASP A 11 28.83 -7.01 -9.75
CA ASP A 11 28.19 -6.30 -10.85
C ASP A 11 27.38 -5.08 -10.38
N LEU A 12 27.32 -4.84 -9.05
CA LEU A 12 26.62 -3.70 -8.47
C LEU A 12 27.40 -2.41 -8.74
N ASP A 13 26.68 -1.37 -9.22
CA ASP A 13 27.22 -0.01 -9.23
C ASP A 13 27.26 0.61 -7.80
N GLU A 14 27.85 1.79 -7.66
CA GLU A 14 27.99 2.46 -6.36
C GLU A 14 26.63 2.77 -5.68
N ASP A 15 25.60 3.16 -6.46
CA ASP A 15 24.27 3.46 -5.92
C ASP A 15 23.59 2.18 -5.45
N GLN A 16 23.73 1.10 -6.20
CA GLN A 16 23.21 -0.23 -5.87
C GLN A 16 23.91 -0.81 -4.63
N GLN A 17 25.23 -0.65 -4.52
CA GLN A 17 25.97 -1.09 -3.34
C GLN A 17 25.49 -0.36 -2.08
N ARG A 18 25.38 0.98 -2.13
CA ARG A 18 24.85 1.77 -1.02
C ARG A 18 23.43 1.36 -0.62
N MET A 19 22.56 1.06 -1.58
CA MET A 19 21.21 0.57 -1.30
C MET A 19 21.27 -0.82 -0.66
N SER A 20 22.09 -1.73 -1.18
CA SER A 20 22.23 -3.10 -0.67
C SER A 20 22.68 -3.15 0.79
N GLU A 21 23.58 -2.26 1.21
CA GLU A 21 24.07 -2.17 2.58
C GLU A 21 23.00 -1.68 3.58
N ARG A 22 22.02 -0.91 3.12
CA ARG A 22 21.03 -0.20 3.99
C ARG A 22 19.63 -0.79 3.96
N ALA A 23 19.29 -1.56 2.94
CA ALA A 23 17.95 -2.10 2.75
C ALA A 23 17.81 -3.51 3.34
N THR A 24 16.60 -3.81 3.82
CA THR A 24 16.21 -5.21 4.03
C THR A 24 15.94 -5.83 2.66
N HIS A 25 16.59 -6.93 2.34
CA HIS A 25 16.52 -7.57 1.01
C HIS A 25 15.19 -8.31 0.75
N THR A 26 14.07 -7.71 1.13
CA THR A 26 12.73 -8.30 1.07
C THR A 26 11.76 -7.40 0.28
N GLY A 27 10.60 -7.93 -0.03
CA GLY A 27 9.52 -7.20 -0.69
C GLY A 27 9.93 -6.61 -2.04
N PRO A 28 9.86 -5.28 -2.23
CA PRO A 28 10.16 -4.64 -3.51
C PRO A 28 11.66 -4.48 -3.80
N TYR A 29 12.55 -4.87 -2.87
CA TYR A 29 14.00 -4.67 -2.98
C TYR A 29 14.61 -5.12 -4.32
N PRO A 30 14.32 -6.35 -4.82
CA PRO A 30 14.94 -6.80 -6.07
C PRO A 30 14.63 -5.91 -7.26
N ALA A 31 13.44 -5.31 -7.30
CA ALA A 31 13.04 -4.38 -8.36
C ALA A 31 13.71 -3.02 -8.19
N PHE A 32 13.65 -2.44 -6.98
CA PHE A 32 14.23 -1.12 -6.71
C PHE A 32 15.75 -1.09 -6.76
N LEU A 33 16.42 -2.24 -6.64
CA LEU A 33 17.87 -2.33 -6.87
C LEU A 33 18.27 -1.94 -8.31
N ARG A 34 17.30 -1.91 -9.27
CA ARG A 34 17.51 -1.38 -10.64
C ARG A 34 17.33 0.14 -10.73
N ALA A 35 16.78 0.76 -9.67
CA ALA A 35 16.56 2.19 -9.59
C ALA A 35 16.82 2.69 -8.15
N PRO A 36 18.07 2.56 -7.64
CA PRO A 36 18.39 2.82 -6.23
C PRO A 36 18.12 4.27 -5.82
N ARG A 37 18.29 5.24 -6.71
CA ARG A 37 17.99 6.65 -6.43
C ARG A 37 16.47 6.92 -6.31
N LEU A 38 15.64 6.20 -7.08
CA LEU A 38 14.18 6.25 -6.89
C LEU A 38 13.79 5.68 -5.53
N TRP A 39 14.41 4.55 -5.14
CA TRP A 39 14.19 3.97 -3.81
C TRP A 39 14.56 4.95 -2.70
N GLU A 40 15.70 5.62 -2.79
CA GLU A 40 16.14 6.61 -1.82
C GLU A 40 15.12 7.76 -1.68
N ALA A 41 14.64 8.31 -2.79
CA ALA A 41 13.59 9.34 -2.78
C ALA A 41 12.29 8.85 -2.10
N LEU A 42 11.87 7.62 -2.40
CA LEU A 42 10.71 7.00 -1.77
C LEU A 42 10.91 6.76 -0.27
N GLN A 43 12.15 6.50 0.19
CA GLN A 43 12.44 6.38 1.64
C GLN A 43 12.22 7.71 2.36
N HIS A 44 12.49 8.87 1.76
CA HIS A 44 12.17 10.18 2.36
C HIS A 44 10.65 10.34 2.55
N VAL A 45 9.85 9.99 1.54
CA VAL A 45 8.39 9.96 1.66
C VAL A 45 7.93 9.02 2.77
N ARG A 46 8.47 7.81 2.82
CA ARG A 46 8.16 6.82 3.87
C ARG A 46 8.45 7.37 5.27
N VAL A 47 9.61 7.99 5.46
CA VAL A 47 10.01 8.55 6.76
C VAL A 47 9.05 9.67 7.17
N TYR A 48 8.72 10.58 6.26
CA TYR A 48 7.73 11.63 6.51
C TYR A 48 6.38 11.04 6.94
N LEU A 49 5.83 10.13 6.15
CA LEU A 49 4.54 9.50 6.44
C LEU A 49 4.53 8.72 7.77
N ALA A 50 5.67 8.15 8.16
CA ALA A 50 5.78 7.38 9.40
C ALA A 50 5.95 8.25 10.66
N LYS A 51 6.62 9.42 10.55
CA LYS A 51 7.09 10.18 11.71
C LYS A 51 6.51 11.60 11.83
N GLU A 52 6.10 12.21 10.73
CA GLU A 52 5.74 13.63 10.64
C GLU A 52 4.30 13.86 10.18
N SER A 53 3.66 12.82 9.63
CA SER A 53 2.27 12.84 9.18
C SER A 53 1.32 13.03 10.36
N VAL A 54 0.20 13.74 10.11
CA VAL A 54 -0.92 13.86 11.06
C VAL A 54 -1.82 12.64 11.10
N LEU A 55 -1.61 11.68 10.17
CA LEU A 55 -2.33 10.41 10.18
C LEU A 55 -1.77 9.54 11.30
N ASP A 56 -2.61 9.15 12.25
CA ASP A 56 -2.21 8.21 13.29
C ASP A 56 -1.88 6.81 12.74
N ALA A 57 -1.26 5.96 13.57
CA ALA A 57 -0.80 4.65 13.12
C ALA A 57 -1.94 3.75 12.68
N ARG A 58 -3.10 3.80 13.37
CA ARG A 58 -4.24 2.96 13.08
C ARG A 58 -4.87 3.34 11.73
N LEU A 59 -5.13 4.61 11.49
CA LEU A 59 -5.64 5.10 10.22
C LEU A 59 -4.69 4.78 9.06
N ARG A 60 -3.38 4.96 9.25
CA ARG A 60 -2.39 4.60 8.22
C ARG A 60 -2.50 3.12 7.82
N GLU A 61 -2.59 2.21 8.79
CA GLU A 61 -2.66 0.77 8.48
C GLU A 61 -3.99 0.40 7.78
N VAL A 62 -5.13 1.00 8.14
CA VAL A 62 -6.40 0.84 7.40
C VAL A 62 -6.20 1.17 5.93
N ILE A 63 -5.62 2.34 5.64
CA ILE A 63 -5.41 2.81 4.26
C ILE A 63 -4.37 1.97 3.50
N ILE A 64 -3.31 1.55 4.17
CA ILE A 64 -2.29 0.67 3.58
C ILE A 64 -2.89 -0.68 3.19
N LEU A 65 -3.65 -1.31 4.09
CA LEU A 65 -4.31 -2.59 3.81
C LEU A 65 -5.34 -2.46 2.67
N ALA A 66 -6.15 -1.40 2.67
CA ALA A 66 -7.11 -1.12 1.59
C ALA A 66 -6.41 -0.91 0.24
N THR A 67 -5.32 -0.14 0.22
CA THR A 67 -4.52 0.08 -1.00
C THR A 67 -3.88 -1.22 -1.49
N ALA A 68 -3.32 -2.02 -0.59
CA ALA A 68 -2.73 -3.31 -0.92
C ALA A 68 -3.79 -4.29 -1.45
N ARG A 69 -5.01 -4.28 -0.88
CA ARG A 69 -6.13 -5.08 -1.36
C ARG A 69 -6.57 -4.64 -2.75
N HIS A 70 -6.72 -3.33 -2.98
CA HIS A 70 -7.09 -2.79 -4.30
C HIS A 70 -6.13 -3.26 -5.39
N TRP A 71 -4.83 -3.16 -5.16
CA TRP A 71 -3.79 -3.62 -6.10
C TRP A 71 -3.51 -5.13 -6.02
N ARG A 72 -4.28 -5.88 -5.23
CA ARG A 72 -4.08 -7.33 -5.02
C ARG A 72 -2.64 -7.68 -4.64
N CYS A 73 -1.97 -6.80 -3.92
CA CYS A 73 -0.59 -6.98 -3.49
C CYS A 73 -0.55 -7.80 -2.19
N THR A 74 -0.57 -9.14 -2.30
CA THR A 74 -0.57 -10.05 -1.15
C THR A 74 0.64 -9.86 -0.26
N SER A 75 1.79 -9.56 -0.84
CA SER A 75 3.04 -9.36 -0.09
C SER A 75 3.00 -8.11 0.79
N ALA A 76 2.49 -6.98 0.27
CA ALA A 76 2.31 -5.76 1.06
C ALA A 76 1.24 -5.95 2.13
N PHE A 77 0.10 -6.57 1.80
CA PHE A 77 -0.96 -6.85 2.76
C PHE A 77 -0.45 -7.73 3.91
N ALA A 78 0.22 -8.84 3.61
CA ALA A 78 0.76 -9.75 4.61
C ALA A 78 1.78 -9.08 5.53
N SER A 79 2.67 -8.23 4.99
CA SER A 79 3.68 -7.52 5.78
C SER A 79 3.07 -6.46 6.71
N HIS A 80 1.93 -5.87 6.34
CA HIS A 80 1.24 -4.86 7.14
C HIS A 80 0.19 -5.41 8.10
N ARG A 81 -0.28 -6.66 7.92
CA ARG A 81 -1.26 -7.29 8.82
C ARG A 81 -0.85 -7.22 10.29
N GLY A 82 0.38 -7.63 10.61
CA GLY A 82 0.89 -7.59 11.99
C GLY A 82 1.05 -6.17 12.54
N LEU A 83 1.39 -5.20 11.69
CA LEU A 83 1.47 -3.79 12.06
C LEU A 83 0.07 -3.21 12.32
N ALA A 84 -0.92 -3.59 11.54
CA ALA A 84 -2.31 -3.20 11.71
C ALA A 84 -2.88 -3.69 13.06
N ILE A 85 -2.67 -4.96 13.39
CA ILE A 85 -3.06 -5.50 14.72
C ILE A 85 -2.35 -4.74 15.84
N LYS A 86 -1.05 -4.49 15.71
CA LYS A 86 -0.28 -3.71 16.69
C LYS A 86 -0.78 -2.26 16.81
N ALA A 87 -1.30 -1.69 15.74
CA ALA A 87 -1.91 -0.37 15.72
C ALA A 87 -3.35 -0.33 16.28
N GLY A 88 -3.91 -1.50 16.65
CA GLY A 88 -5.21 -1.61 17.28
C GLY A 88 -6.37 -2.04 16.36
N LEU A 89 -6.08 -2.50 15.13
CA LEU A 89 -7.10 -3.18 14.34
C LEU A 89 -7.31 -4.59 14.90
N ASP A 90 -8.55 -5.04 14.98
CA ASP A 90 -8.82 -6.44 15.32
C ASP A 90 -8.73 -7.34 14.07
N GLU A 91 -8.67 -8.66 14.31
CA GLU A 91 -8.57 -9.67 13.24
C GLU A 91 -9.80 -9.69 12.34
N ALA A 92 -10.99 -9.36 12.87
CA ALA A 92 -12.22 -9.33 12.09
C ALA A 92 -12.18 -8.19 11.07
N LEU A 93 -11.75 -6.99 11.49
CA LEU A 93 -11.60 -5.84 10.60
C LEU A 93 -10.54 -6.10 9.52
N VAL A 94 -9.39 -6.68 9.88
CA VAL A 94 -8.35 -7.04 8.90
C VAL A 94 -8.87 -8.07 7.90
N THR A 95 -9.67 -9.03 8.34
CA THR A 95 -10.31 -10.04 7.47
C THR A 95 -11.33 -9.40 6.53
N ALA A 96 -12.16 -8.48 7.02
CA ALA A 96 -13.14 -7.76 6.22
C ALA A 96 -12.46 -6.84 5.17
N LEU A 97 -11.34 -6.19 5.54
CA LEU A 97 -10.51 -5.45 4.57
C LEU A 97 -9.93 -6.39 3.49
N ALA A 98 -9.47 -7.58 3.86
CA ALA A 98 -8.99 -8.58 2.91
C ALA A 98 -10.10 -9.08 1.99
N ALA A 99 -11.32 -9.22 2.48
CA ALA A 99 -12.51 -9.58 1.71
C ALA A 99 -13.04 -8.44 0.83
N ASN A 100 -12.51 -7.22 1.01
CA ASN A 100 -12.96 -6.00 0.35
C ASN A 100 -14.43 -5.66 0.67
N GLU A 101 -14.89 -5.98 1.88
CA GLU A 101 -16.24 -5.65 2.31
C GLU A 101 -16.49 -4.14 2.28
N THR A 102 -17.70 -3.75 1.91
CA THR A 102 -18.10 -2.33 1.81
C THR A 102 -18.43 -1.73 3.16
N GLU A 103 -19.06 -2.50 4.03
CA GLU A 103 -19.43 -2.10 5.38
C GLU A 103 -18.48 -2.78 6.39
N LEU A 104 -17.74 -1.98 7.13
CA LEU A 104 -16.72 -2.46 8.05
C LEU A 104 -17.08 -2.08 9.47
N ALA A 105 -17.28 -3.08 10.33
CA ALA A 105 -17.39 -2.84 11.76
C ALA A 105 -16.03 -2.52 12.38
N GLY A 106 -16.02 -1.65 13.41
CA GLY A 106 -14.81 -1.36 14.17
C GLY A 106 -14.00 -0.17 13.66
N LEU A 107 -14.45 0.53 12.62
CA LEU A 107 -13.92 1.83 12.21
C LEU A 107 -14.64 2.96 12.96
N ASP A 108 -13.93 4.04 13.24
CA ASP A 108 -14.55 5.30 13.65
C ASP A 108 -14.96 6.14 12.43
N SER A 109 -15.66 7.26 12.66
CA SER A 109 -16.17 8.12 11.58
C SER A 109 -15.05 8.71 10.71
N ARG A 110 -13.87 8.97 11.26
CA ARG A 110 -12.71 9.49 10.51
C ARG A 110 -12.10 8.41 9.64
N GLU A 111 -11.98 7.21 10.18
CA GLU A 111 -11.46 6.04 9.48
C GLU A 111 -12.38 5.64 8.32
N ASP A 112 -13.69 5.63 8.54
CA ASP A 112 -14.70 5.38 7.51
C ASP A 112 -14.63 6.40 6.38
N ALA A 113 -14.59 7.70 6.71
CA ALA A 113 -14.49 8.77 5.72
C ALA A 113 -13.20 8.68 4.92
N ALA A 114 -12.07 8.41 5.57
CA ALA A 114 -10.78 8.24 4.91
C ALA A 114 -10.75 7.01 3.99
N LEU A 115 -11.29 5.90 4.44
CA LEU A 115 -11.37 4.66 3.66
C LEU A 115 -12.26 4.83 2.43
N LEU A 116 -13.44 5.43 2.60
CA LEU A 116 -14.35 5.73 1.49
C LEU A 116 -13.67 6.64 0.46
N LEU A 117 -13.04 7.73 0.92
CA LEU A 117 -12.28 8.65 0.07
C LEU A 117 -11.21 7.93 -0.74
N VAL A 118 -10.39 7.11 -0.08
CA VAL A 118 -9.29 6.39 -0.73
C VAL A 118 -9.80 5.34 -1.70
N ARG A 119 -10.84 4.57 -1.34
CA ARG A 119 -11.46 3.60 -2.25
C ARG A 119 -12.01 4.27 -3.51
N THR A 120 -12.67 5.43 -3.35
CA THR A 120 -13.21 6.21 -4.48
C THR A 120 -12.07 6.75 -5.35
N LEU A 121 -11.03 7.34 -4.76
CA LEU A 121 -9.86 7.82 -5.51
C LEU A 121 -9.17 6.70 -6.30
N LEU A 122 -9.00 5.53 -5.69
CA LEU A 122 -8.38 4.38 -6.35
C LEU A 122 -9.23 3.81 -7.50
N ALA A 123 -10.57 3.83 -7.35
CA ALA A 123 -11.48 3.28 -8.34
C ALA A 123 -11.79 4.25 -9.49
N GLN A 124 -11.89 5.56 -9.20
CA GLN A 124 -12.42 6.56 -10.12
C GLN A 124 -11.40 7.65 -10.51
N GLY A 125 -10.28 7.76 -9.77
CA GLY A 125 -9.28 8.81 -9.99
C GLY A 125 -9.68 10.20 -9.47
N GLY A 126 -10.85 10.33 -8.83
CA GLY A 126 -11.37 11.57 -8.27
C GLY A 126 -12.52 11.34 -7.30
N VAL A 127 -12.98 12.40 -6.66
CA VAL A 127 -14.16 12.41 -5.77
C VAL A 127 -15.03 13.60 -6.15
N ASP A 128 -16.34 13.52 -5.85
CA ASP A 128 -17.24 14.64 -6.01
C ASP A 128 -17.13 15.65 -4.84
N ASP A 129 -17.77 16.84 -5.01
CA ASP A 129 -17.71 17.93 -4.03
C ASP A 129 -18.33 17.52 -2.68
N SER A 130 -19.34 16.66 -2.67
CA SER A 130 -19.99 16.17 -1.44
C SER A 130 -19.07 15.23 -0.66
N GLN A 131 -18.43 14.29 -1.34
CA GLN A 131 -17.45 13.38 -0.75
C GLN A 131 -16.23 14.14 -0.22
N HIS A 132 -15.74 15.13 -0.99
CA HIS A 132 -14.66 16.00 -0.55
C HIS A 132 -15.04 16.77 0.71
N ALA A 133 -16.21 17.44 0.74
CA ALA A 133 -16.66 18.23 1.88
C ALA A 133 -16.83 17.38 3.15
N ALA A 134 -17.43 16.20 3.04
CA ALA A 134 -17.61 15.27 4.16
C ALA A 134 -16.24 14.79 4.74
N ALA A 135 -15.31 14.45 3.87
CA ALA A 135 -13.97 14.04 4.30
C ALA A 135 -13.18 15.22 4.91
N LEU A 136 -13.32 16.42 4.34
CA LEU A 136 -12.66 17.64 4.83
C LEU A 136 -13.13 18.00 6.25
N GLU A 137 -14.41 17.89 6.53
CA GLU A 137 -14.99 18.16 7.85
C GLU A 137 -14.41 17.25 8.95
N LEU A 138 -14.22 15.95 8.64
CA LEU A 138 -13.76 14.96 9.60
C LEU A 138 -12.24 14.89 9.74
N LEU A 139 -11.50 15.16 8.67
CA LEU A 139 -10.06 14.90 8.59
C LEU A 139 -9.22 16.18 8.55
N GLY A 140 -9.74 17.24 7.96
CA GLY A 140 -9.02 18.49 7.70
C GLY A 140 -8.09 18.41 6.47
N GLU A 141 -7.74 19.57 5.92
CA GLU A 141 -7.01 19.72 4.65
C GLU A 141 -5.68 18.94 4.61
N ARG A 142 -4.89 19.04 5.68
CA ARG A 142 -3.59 18.39 5.74
C ARG A 142 -3.70 16.87 5.67
N ALA A 143 -4.63 16.30 6.44
CA ALA A 143 -4.83 14.86 6.44
C ALA A 143 -5.32 14.35 5.07
N LEU A 144 -6.18 15.09 4.36
CA LEU A 144 -6.61 14.74 3.00
C LEU A 144 -5.42 14.64 2.04
N VAL A 145 -4.53 15.62 2.05
CA VAL A 145 -3.35 15.60 1.17
C VAL A 145 -2.39 14.47 1.56
N GLU A 146 -2.20 14.24 2.86
CA GLU A 146 -1.33 13.15 3.34
C GLU A 146 -1.92 11.76 3.07
N LEU A 147 -3.26 11.60 3.05
CA LEU A 147 -3.93 10.37 2.61
C LEU A 147 -3.64 10.07 1.14
N VAL A 148 -3.70 11.09 0.27
CA VAL A 148 -3.32 10.93 -1.15
C VAL A 148 -1.84 10.55 -1.25
N GLY A 149 -0.97 11.20 -0.48
CA GLY A 149 0.46 10.88 -0.43
C GLY A 149 0.73 9.45 0.01
N LEU A 150 0.06 8.99 1.07
CA LEU A 150 0.15 7.61 1.59
C LEU A 150 -0.32 6.59 0.56
N THR A 151 -1.50 6.85 -0.04
CA THR A 151 -2.10 5.98 -1.07
C THR A 151 -1.21 5.89 -2.30
N GLY A 152 -0.68 7.02 -2.79
CA GLY A 152 0.23 7.08 -3.94
C GLY A 152 1.54 6.36 -3.67
N PHE A 153 2.14 6.54 -2.48
CA PHE A 153 3.32 5.82 -2.07
C PHE A 153 3.10 4.30 -2.06
N PHE A 154 2.03 3.83 -1.40
CA PHE A 154 1.74 2.39 -1.37
C PHE A 154 1.26 1.83 -2.71
N THR A 155 0.62 2.62 -3.56
CA THR A 155 0.35 2.26 -4.96
C THR A 155 1.66 1.94 -5.69
N THR A 156 2.66 2.82 -5.58
CA THR A 156 3.99 2.60 -6.18
C THR A 156 4.65 1.33 -5.66
N ILE A 157 4.62 1.12 -4.33
CA ILE A 157 5.18 -0.10 -3.70
C ILE A 157 4.46 -1.35 -4.18
N CYS A 158 3.13 -1.36 -4.15
CA CYS A 158 2.32 -2.52 -4.56
C CYS A 158 2.53 -2.89 -6.03
N LEU A 159 2.48 -1.91 -6.92
CA LEU A 159 2.70 -2.14 -8.36
C LEU A 159 4.12 -2.64 -8.64
N THR A 160 5.12 -2.13 -7.92
CA THR A 160 6.51 -2.59 -8.05
C THR A 160 6.67 -4.04 -7.57
N ILE A 161 6.06 -4.40 -6.44
CA ILE A 161 6.03 -5.78 -5.92
C ILE A 161 5.34 -6.72 -6.91
N ASN A 162 4.17 -6.32 -7.44
CA ASN A 162 3.42 -7.09 -8.40
C ASN A 162 4.18 -7.26 -9.74
N LEU A 163 4.82 -6.18 -10.23
CA LEU A 163 5.71 -6.25 -11.39
C LEU A 163 6.86 -7.23 -11.17
N ALA A 164 7.43 -7.23 -9.97
CA ALA A 164 8.52 -8.14 -9.59
C ALA A 164 8.05 -9.61 -9.45
N GLY A 165 6.74 -9.85 -9.38
CA GLY A 165 6.19 -11.19 -9.17
C GLY A 165 6.49 -11.73 -7.77
N VAL A 166 6.58 -10.85 -6.77
CA VAL A 166 6.80 -11.23 -5.36
C VAL A 166 5.44 -11.37 -4.67
N HIS A 167 5.12 -12.58 -4.26
CA HIS A 167 3.84 -12.92 -3.65
C HIS A 167 4.05 -13.55 -2.28
N ALA A 168 3.16 -13.26 -1.33
CA ALA A 168 2.96 -14.01 -0.11
C ALA A 168 1.77 -14.99 -0.28
N GLU A 169 1.59 -15.92 0.65
CA GLU A 169 0.32 -16.66 0.75
C GLU A 169 -0.83 -15.66 0.77
N ALA A 170 -1.83 -15.92 -0.09
CA ALA A 170 -2.87 -14.95 -0.35
C ALA A 170 -3.79 -14.77 0.87
N PRO A 171 -3.83 -13.59 1.49
CA PRO A 171 -4.82 -13.30 2.52
C PRO A 171 -6.23 -13.10 1.95
N PHE A 172 -6.37 -13.03 0.62
CA PHE A 172 -7.63 -12.76 -0.09
C PHE A 172 -7.73 -13.55 -1.40
N ALA A 173 -8.96 -13.80 -1.86
CA ALA A 173 -9.23 -14.43 -3.15
C ALA A 173 -8.77 -13.54 -4.32
N GLY A 174 -8.40 -14.15 -5.45
CA GLY A 174 -7.90 -13.42 -6.62
C GLY A 174 -6.44 -12.99 -6.51
N ALA A 175 -5.60 -13.80 -5.84
CA ALA A 175 -4.17 -13.56 -5.72
C ALA A 175 -3.47 -13.31 -7.07
N PRO A 176 -2.38 -12.52 -7.10
CA PRO A 176 -1.59 -12.28 -8.29
C PRO A 176 -1.08 -13.59 -8.90
N GLY A 177 -1.19 -13.71 -10.19
CA GLY A 177 -0.94 -14.92 -10.97
C GLY A 177 -2.13 -15.26 -11.87
N THR A 178 -3.30 -14.73 -11.53
CA THR A 178 -4.53 -14.84 -12.33
C THR A 178 -4.85 -13.57 -13.12
N TYR A 179 -3.88 -12.72 -13.43
CA TYR A 179 -4.07 -11.72 -14.46
C TYR A 179 -4.36 -12.46 -15.76
N SER A 180 -5.63 -12.66 -16.04
CA SER A 180 -6.08 -13.06 -17.36
C SER A 180 -5.66 -11.97 -18.33
N ALA A 181 -5.09 -12.37 -19.47
CA ALA A 181 -4.78 -11.44 -20.56
C ALA A 181 -6.01 -10.70 -21.11
N SER A 182 -7.21 -11.03 -20.63
CA SER A 182 -8.50 -10.40 -20.98
C SER A 182 -8.82 -9.14 -20.19
N GLY A 183 -8.01 -8.75 -19.20
CA GLY A 183 -8.24 -7.51 -18.42
C GLY A 183 -9.52 -7.53 -17.57
N HIS A 184 -10.20 -8.67 -17.48
CA HIS A 184 -11.44 -8.77 -16.71
C HIS A 184 -11.12 -8.95 -15.23
N ASN A 185 -11.61 -8.04 -14.41
CA ASN A 185 -11.56 -8.15 -12.96
C ASN A 185 -12.60 -9.20 -12.53
N PRO A 186 -12.24 -10.31 -11.85
CA PRO A 186 -13.23 -11.31 -11.43
C PRO A 186 -14.22 -10.80 -10.37
N ASP A 187 -14.04 -9.57 -9.86
CA ASP A 187 -14.92 -8.92 -8.89
C ASP A 187 -15.83 -7.84 -9.52
N ASP A 188 -15.84 -7.66 -10.89
CA ASP A 188 -16.73 -6.77 -11.64
C ASP A 188 -18.03 -7.48 -12.06
#